data_07b42458844ed02669be48fd5654f730
#
_entry.id   07b42458844ed02669be48fd5654f730
#
_cell.length_a   1.000
_cell.length_b   1.000
_cell.length_c   1.000
_cell.angle_alpha   90.00
_cell.angle_beta   90.00
_cell.angle_gamma   90.00
#
_symmetry.space_group_name_H-M   'P 1'
#
loop_
_entity.id
_entity.type
_entity.pdbx_description
1 polymer ?
#
loop_
_entity_poly.entity_id
_entity_poly.type
_entity_poly.pdbx_seq_one_letter_code
_entity_poly.pdbx_strand_id
1 'polypeptide(L)'
;MSNYSKVIIFIVILIVFSGAVIYLYNTESSMNEAMPDISSSIVAGDSDYNSAVDLLNDKSYNEARNKAISAENNFNQSRIQLLDIKDNFTSDTNDVHKNYINTVIKELELKINATENLLESIDYYKNYQNSTGNDYSSRANELMNEALDFQNVRNNLVRENPNLFK
;
A
#
# COMPACT_ATOMS: atom_id res chain seq x y z
N MET A 1 32.22 25.74 2.30
CA MET A 1 30.88 25.87 1.71
C MET A 1 30.20 24.52 1.86
N SER A 2 29.27 24.42 2.76
CA SER A 2 28.59 23.16 3.08
C SER A 2 27.62 22.83 1.95
N ASN A 3 27.89 21.75 1.21
CA ASN A 3 26.92 21.16 0.29
C ASN A 3 25.83 20.49 1.14
N TYR A 4 24.80 21.25 1.47
CA TYR A 4 23.56 20.66 1.97
C TYR A 4 23.01 19.81 0.83
N SER A 5 23.21 18.50 0.92
CA SER A 5 22.50 17.55 0.09
C SER A 5 21.00 17.81 0.26
N LYS A 6 20.36 18.34 -0.77
CA LYS A 6 18.93 18.58 -0.74
C LYS A 6 18.27 17.21 -0.62
N VAL A 7 17.61 17.01 0.50
CA VAL A 7 16.70 15.87 0.68
C VAL A 7 15.54 16.12 -0.28
N ILE A 8 15.54 15.44 -1.42
CA ILE A 8 14.43 15.49 -2.37
C ILE A 8 13.53 14.33 -2.02
N ILE A 9 12.63 14.55 -1.07
CA ILE A 9 11.55 13.61 -0.79
C ILE A 9 10.37 14.04 -1.65
N PHE A 10 10.03 13.23 -2.63
CA PHE A 10 8.83 13.44 -3.42
C PHE A 10 7.61 13.10 -2.56
N ILE A 11 6.69 14.06 -2.43
CA ILE A 11 5.38 13.80 -1.87
C ILE A 11 4.62 12.97 -2.89
N VAL A 12 4.48 11.67 -2.64
CA VAL A 12 3.52 10.86 -3.36
C VAL A 12 2.15 11.21 -2.79
N ILE A 13 1.37 11.96 -3.55
CA ILE A 13 -0.04 12.20 -3.21
C ILE A 13 -0.77 10.88 -3.46
N LEU A 14 -0.93 10.10 -2.41
CA LEU A 14 -1.81 8.95 -2.45
C LEU A 14 -3.24 9.44 -2.60
N ILE A 15 -3.86 9.10 -3.72
CA ILE A 15 -5.29 9.28 -3.89
C ILE A 15 -5.97 8.40 -2.86
N VAL A 16 -6.53 9.04 -1.83
CA VAL A 16 -7.31 8.38 -0.80
C VAL A 16 -8.33 7.49 -1.49
N PHE A 17 -8.30 6.23 -1.15
CA PHE A 17 -9.31 5.29 -1.50
C PHE A 17 -10.67 5.86 -1.05
N SER A 18 -11.50 6.31 -1.96
CA SER A 18 -12.91 6.50 -1.63
C SER A 18 -13.47 5.11 -1.41
N GLY A 19 -13.55 4.71 -0.13
CA GLY A 19 -13.93 3.38 0.29
C GLY A 19 -15.32 2.99 -0.16
N ALA A 20 -15.45 2.59 -1.41
CA ALA A 20 -16.57 1.78 -1.81
C ALA A 20 -16.31 0.40 -1.21
N VAL A 21 -17.10 0.02 -0.20
CA VAL A 21 -17.19 -1.36 0.24
C VAL A 21 -17.61 -2.17 -0.97
N ILE A 22 -16.66 -2.91 -1.56
CA ILE A 22 -16.94 -3.68 -2.77
C ILE A 22 -17.49 -5.02 -2.32
N TYR A 23 -18.81 -5.18 -2.45
CA TYR A 23 -19.44 -6.48 -2.31
C TYR A 23 -19.26 -7.26 -3.61
N LEU A 24 -18.60 -8.40 -3.52
CA LEU A 24 -18.43 -9.32 -4.64
C LEU A 24 -19.75 -10.10 -4.82
N TYR A 25 -20.47 -9.81 -5.90
CA TYR A 25 -21.75 -10.44 -6.15
C TYR A 25 -21.54 -11.92 -6.54
N ASN A 26 -22.24 -12.84 -5.89
CA ASN A 26 -22.14 -14.31 -6.07
C ASN A 26 -20.85 -14.99 -5.57
N THR A 27 -20.07 -14.36 -4.71
CA THR A 27 -19.00 -15.06 -3.99
C THR A 27 -19.46 -15.49 -2.60
N GLU A 28 -18.78 -16.49 -2.05
CA GLU A 28 -19.09 -17.02 -0.72
C GLU A 28 -19.18 -15.91 0.32
N SER A 29 -20.10 -16.01 1.27
CA SER A 29 -20.36 -15.00 2.29
C SER A 29 -19.12 -14.55 3.06
N SER A 30 -18.15 -15.45 3.27
CA SER A 30 -16.89 -15.16 3.95
C SER A 30 -16.03 -14.10 3.26
N MET A 31 -16.02 -14.08 1.93
CA MET A 31 -15.25 -13.08 1.17
C MET A 31 -15.86 -11.68 1.33
N ASN A 32 -17.18 -11.58 1.28
CA ASN A 32 -17.89 -10.31 1.45
C ASN A 32 -17.77 -9.77 2.89
N GLU A 33 -17.68 -10.65 3.90
CA GLU A 33 -17.48 -10.24 5.29
C GLU A 33 -16.08 -9.66 5.54
N ALA A 34 -15.04 -10.19 4.88
CA ALA A 34 -13.67 -9.76 5.09
C ALA A 34 -13.29 -8.47 4.33
N MET A 35 -13.93 -8.19 3.17
CA MET A 35 -13.54 -7.07 2.30
C MET A 35 -13.60 -5.69 2.96
N PRO A 36 -14.59 -5.34 3.80
CA PRO A 36 -14.63 -4.06 4.52
C PRO A 36 -13.40 -3.85 5.43
N ASP A 37 -13.02 -4.87 6.19
CA ASP A 37 -11.88 -4.80 7.11
C ASP A 37 -10.56 -4.71 6.33
N ILE A 38 -10.41 -5.47 5.24
CA ILE A 38 -9.27 -5.39 4.33
C ILE A 38 -9.14 -3.97 3.77
N SER A 39 -10.24 -3.41 3.25
CA SER A 39 -10.25 -2.06 2.69
C SER A 39 -9.87 -1.01 3.74
N SER A 40 -10.43 -1.12 4.95
CA SER A 40 -10.11 -0.21 6.07
C SER A 40 -8.64 -0.28 6.45
N SER A 41 -8.07 -1.48 6.51
CA SER A 41 -6.65 -1.68 6.82
C SER A 41 -5.74 -1.11 5.72
N ILE A 42 -6.09 -1.26 4.44
CA ILE A 42 -5.34 -0.65 3.33
C ILE A 42 -5.34 0.88 3.45
N VAL A 43 -6.51 1.49 3.69
CA VAL A 43 -6.64 2.95 3.87
C VAL A 43 -5.84 3.44 5.07
N ALA A 44 -5.87 2.71 6.19
CA ALA A 44 -5.07 3.04 7.37
C ALA A 44 -3.55 2.94 7.05
N GLY A 45 -3.14 1.91 6.33
CA GLY A 45 -1.76 1.76 5.87
C GLY A 45 -1.29 2.91 4.98
N ASP A 46 -2.12 3.30 4.01
CA ASP A 46 -1.83 4.44 3.12
C ASP A 46 -1.70 5.76 3.91
N SER A 47 -2.59 6.00 4.87
CA SER A 47 -2.54 7.18 5.74
C SER A 47 -1.29 7.19 6.61
N ASP A 48 -0.91 6.05 7.19
CA ASP A 48 0.26 5.93 8.04
C ASP A 48 1.56 6.06 7.23
N TYR A 49 1.62 5.51 6.00
CA TYR A 49 2.75 5.69 5.10
C TYR A 49 2.97 7.18 4.76
N ASN A 50 1.92 7.90 4.39
CA ASN A 50 2.00 9.33 4.10
C ASN A 50 2.47 10.12 5.33
N SER A 51 1.91 9.80 6.50
CA SER A 51 2.33 10.43 7.75
C SER A 51 3.81 10.15 8.06
N ALA A 52 4.31 8.94 7.75
CA ALA A 52 5.71 8.60 7.93
C ALA A 52 6.62 9.44 7.01
N VAL A 53 6.21 9.66 5.75
CA VAL A 53 6.95 10.51 4.79
C VAL A 53 6.99 11.96 5.26
N ASP A 54 5.86 12.51 5.71
CA ASP A 54 5.79 13.89 6.23
C ASP A 54 6.69 14.07 7.45
N LEU A 55 6.62 13.14 8.41
CA LEU A 55 7.46 13.15 9.61
C LEU A 55 8.95 12.98 9.29
N LEU A 56 9.29 12.17 8.27
CA LEU A 56 10.66 12.06 7.80
C LEU A 56 11.17 13.39 7.23
N ASN A 57 10.35 14.09 6.45
CA ASN A 57 10.65 15.43 5.92
C ASN A 57 10.88 16.45 7.06
N ASP A 58 10.12 16.34 8.13
CA ASP A 58 10.24 17.16 9.33
C ASP A 58 11.39 16.72 10.27
N LYS A 59 12.14 15.67 9.87
CA LYS A 59 13.24 15.06 10.65
C LYS A 59 12.78 14.46 12.00
N SER A 60 11.52 14.17 12.14
CA SER A 60 10.92 13.48 13.29
C SER A 60 11.08 11.96 13.12
N TYR A 61 12.34 11.50 13.08
CA TYR A 61 12.70 10.13 12.65
C TYR A 61 12.05 9.01 13.47
N ASN A 62 11.89 9.20 14.77
CA ASN A 62 11.29 8.17 15.63
C ASN A 62 9.80 8.03 15.35
N GLU A 63 9.10 9.14 15.19
CA GLU A 63 7.68 9.20 14.86
C GLU A 63 7.43 8.68 13.44
N ALA A 64 8.29 9.08 12.49
CA ALA A 64 8.27 8.57 11.12
C ALA A 64 8.38 7.04 11.10
N ARG A 65 9.34 6.49 11.85
CA ARG A 65 9.55 5.04 11.95
C ARG A 65 8.34 4.31 12.52
N ASN A 66 7.73 4.86 13.56
CA ASN A 66 6.53 4.27 14.17
C ASN A 66 5.36 4.24 13.17
N LYS A 67 5.18 5.31 12.40
CA LYS A 67 4.15 5.38 11.35
C LYS A 67 4.43 4.42 10.20
N ALA A 68 5.67 4.28 9.76
CA ALA A 68 6.04 3.32 8.73
C ALA A 68 5.80 1.87 9.19
N ILE A 69 6.13 1.52 10.44
CA ILE A 69 5.83 0.19 11.00
C ILE A 69 4.31 -0.05 11.05
N SER A 70 3.52 0.96 11.41
CA SER A 70 2.05 0.84 11.41
C SER A 70 1.51 0.60 10.01
N ALA A 71 2.04 1.32 9.00
CA ALA A 71 1.69 1.11 7.60
C ALA A 71 2.01 -0.31 7.12
N GLU A 72 3.23 -0.79 7.40
CA GLU A 72 3.66 -2.14 7.06
C GLU A 72 2.74 -3.21 7.65
N ASN A 73 2.39 -3.09 8.93
CA ASN A 73 1.49 -4.01 9.61
C ASN A 73 0.10 -4.03 8.97
N ASN A 74 -0.46 -2.87 8.65
CA ASN A 74 -1.77 -2.75 8.00
C ASN A 74 -1.77 -3.40 6.60
N PHE A 75 -0.73 -3.16 5.78
CA PHE A 75 -0.59 -3.77 4.45
C PHE A 75 -0.39 -5.29 4.56
N ASN A 76 0.46 -5.77 5.48
CA ASN A 76 0.68 -7.20 5.70
C ASN A 76 -0.59 -7.91 6.16
N GLN A 77 -1.36 -7.33 7.09
CA GLN A 77 -2.62 -7.88 7.53
C GLN A 77 -3.60 -8.03 6.37
N SER A 78 -3.76 -6.99 5.57
CA SER A 78 -4.62 -7.01 4.38
C SER A 78 -4.16 -8.07 3.37
N ARG A 79 -2.85 -8.18 3.12
CA ARG A 79 -2.29 -9.18 2.22
C ARG A 79 -2.56 -10.61 2.70
N ILE A 80 -2.39 -10.89 3.99
CA ILE A 80 -2.65 -12.22 4.56
C ILE A 80 -4.13 -12.59 4.38
N GLN A 81 -5.05 -11.69 4.67
CA GLN A 81 -6.48 -11.92 4.50
C GLN A 81 -6.84 -12.17 3.02
N LEU A 82 -6.24 -11.42 2.08
CA LEU A 82 -6.46 -11.64 0.64
C LEU A 82 -5.85 -12.95 0.13
N LEU A 83 -4.74 -13.41 0.69
CA LEU A 83 -4.18 -14.72 0.38
C LEU A 83 -5.09 -15.84 0.87
N ASP A 84 -5.67 -15.72 2.06
CA ASP A 84 -6.66 -16.68 2.57
C ASP A 84 -7.90 -16.74 1.65
N ILE A 85 -8.41 -15.59 1.21
CA ILE A 85 -9.49 -15.51 0.21
C ILE A 85 -9.08 -16.23 -1.09
N LYS A 86 -7.88 -15.98 -1.59
CA LYS A 86 -7.36 -16.57 -2.83
C LYS A 86 -7.23 -18.09 -2.73
N ASP A 87 -6.77 -18.60 -1.58
CA ASP A 87 -6.61 -20.03 -1.34
C ASP A 87 -7.97 -20.77 -1.31
N ASN A 88 -9.05 -20.07 -1.07
CA ASN A 88 -10.42 -20.57 -1.10
C ASN A 88 -11.11 -20.41 -2.48
N PHE A 89 -10.42 -19.99 -3.53
CA PHE A 89 -11.00 -19.95 -4.87
C PHE A 89 -11.37 -21.34 -5.38
N THR A 90 -12.54 -21.43 -5.99
CA THR A 90 -13.06 -22.64 -6.64
C THR A 90 -13.06 -22.48 -8.16
N SER A 91 -13.42 -23.56 -8.89
CA SER A 91 -13.65 -23.50 -10.34
C SER A 91 -14.75 -22.51 -10.72
N ASP A 92 -15.71 -22.31 -9.83
CA ASP A 92 -16.89 -21.47 -10.04
C ASP A 92 -16.67 -20.00 -9.66
N THR A 93 -15.54 -19.69 -9.00
CA THR A 93 -15.18 -18.31 -8.68
C THR A 93 -14.96 -17.52 -9.97
N ASN A 94 -15.65 -16.37 -10.09
CA ASN A 94 -15.58 -15.52 -11.28
C ASN A 94 -14.16 -15.01 -11.55
N ASP A 95 -13.71 -15.08 -12.80
CA ASP A 95 -12.35 -14.71 -13.18
C ASP A 95 -12.06 -13.21 -12.96
N VAL A 96 -13.05 -12.33 -13.06
CA VAL A 96 -12.88 -10.89 -12.74
C VAL A 96 -12.59 -10.72 -11.25
N HIS A 97 -13.26 -11.46 -10.37
CA HIS A 97 -12.98 -11.45 -8.94
C HIS A 97 -11.58 -12.00 -8.63
N LYS A 98 -11.18 -13.12 -9.28
CA LYS A 98 -9.81 -13.66 -9.16
C LYS A 98 -8.77 -12.63 -9.58
N ASN A 99 -8.99 -11.96 -10.70
CA ASN A 99 -8.08 -10.92 -11.21
C ASN A 99 -8.03 -9.72 -10.27
N TYR A 100 -9.17 -9.29 -9.71
CA TYR A 100 -9.24 -8.21 -8.74
C TYR A 100 -8.39 -8.54 -7.50
N ILE A 101 -8.63 -9.67 -6.86
CA ILE A 101 -7.89 -10.10 -5.66
C ILE A 101 -6.39 -10.22 -5.94
N ASN A 102 -6.01 -10.88 -7.06
CA ASN A 102 -4.59 -10.99 -7.43
C ASN A 102 -3.94 -9.62 -7.68
N THR A 103 -4.67 -8.67 -8.23
CA THR A 103 -4.18 -7.30 -8.47
C THR A 103 -3.95 -6.57 -7.15
N VAL A 104 -4.89 -6.67 -6.19
CA VAL A 104 -4.73 -6.06 -4.86
C VAL A 104 -3.56 -6.69 -4.09
N ILE A 105 -3.38 -8.01 -4.18
CA ILE A 105 -2.22 -8.68 -3.55
C ILE A 105 -0.91 -8.11 -4.09
N LYS A 106 -0.78 -7.94 -5.40
CA LYS A 106 0.42 -7.36 -6.02
C LYS A 106 0.63 -5.90 -5.62
N GLU A 107 -0.44 -5.11 -5.59
CA GLU A 107 -0.40 -3.73 -5.08
C GLU A 107 0.16 -3.70 -3.66
N LEU A 108 -0.33 -4.57 -2.77
CA LEU A 108 0.11 -4.64 -1.39
C LEU A 108 1.56 -5.11 -1.23
N GLU A 109 2.02 -6.07 -2.03
CA GLU A 109 3.41 -6.50 -2.03
C GLU A 109 4.36 -5.34 -2.37
N LEU A 110 4.00 -4.51 -3.33
CA LEU A 110 4.77 -3.31 -3.67
C LEU A 110 4.73 -2.27 -2.55
N LYS A 111 3.57 -2.03 -1.93
CA LYS A 111 3.42 -1.10 -0.79
C LYS A 111 4.23 -1.56 0.43
N ILE A 112 4.27 -2.86 0.72
CA ILE A 112 5.10 -3.43 1.79
C ILE A 112 6.58 -3.17 1.48
N ASN A 113 7.05 -3.54 0.28
CA ASN A 113 8.44 -3.31 -0.12
C ASN A 113 8.81 -1.81 -0.13
N ALA A 114 7.88 -0.93 -0.52
CA ALA A 114 8.07 0.52 -0.44
C ALA A 114 8.24 0.97 1.01
N THR A 115 7.43 0.42 1.93
CA THR A 115 7.48 0.77 3.35
C THR A 115 8.77 0.26 4.01
N GLU A 116 9.24 -0.94 3.65
CA GLU A 116 10.55 -1.46 4.09
C GLU A 116 11.69 -0.53 3.65
N ASN A 117 11.69 -0.07 2.39
CA ASN A 117 12.68 0.89 1.91
C ASN A 117 12.55 2.24 2.62
N LEU A 118 11.34 2.70 2.96
CA LEU A 118 11.14 3.90 3.76
C LEU A 118 11.72 3.76 5.17
N LEU A 119 11.55 2.59 5.82
CA LEU A 119 12.14 2.29 7.13
C LEU A 119 13.68 2.35 7.08
N GLU A 120 14.30 1.72 6.09
CA GLU A 120 15.74 1.81 5.86
C GLU A 120 16.19 3.27 5.65
N SER A 121 15.47 4.02 4.82
CA SER A 121 15.74 5.44 4.59
C SER A 121 15.74 6.23 5.90
N ILE A 122 14.72 6.05 6.75
CA ILE A 122 14.59 6.72 8.05
C ILE A 122 15.80 6.39 8.95
N ASP A 123 16.19 5.12 9.01
CA ASP A 123 17.29 4.68 9.85
C ASP A 123 18.63 5.25 9.36
N TYR A 124 18.87 5.35 8.04
CA TYR A 124 20.06 5.99 7.49
C TYR A 124 20.09 7.50 7.73
N TYR A 125 18.98 8.23 7.58
CA TYR A 125 18.94 9.67 7.90
C TYR A 125 19.16 9.94 9.38
N LYS A 126 18.59 9.12 10.26
CA LYS A 126 18.82 9.20 11.69
C LYS A 126 20.30 9.06 12.07
N ASN A 127 21.03 8.26 11.30
CA ASN A 127 22.48 8.02 11.49
C ASN A 127 23.35 8.95 10.64
N TYR A 128 22.81 10.05 10.12
CA TYR A 128 23.52 11.05 9.32
C TYR A 128 24.11 10.52 7.99
N GLN A 129 23.62 9.39 7.48
CA GLN A 129 24.03 8.79 6.21
C GLN A 129 23.09 9.20 5.07
N ASN A 130 23.03 10.51 4.81
CA ASN A 130 22.02 11.11 3.93
C ASN A 130 22.05 10.58 2.48
N SER A 131 23.22 10.24 1.94
CA SER A 131 23.29 9.70 0.57
C SER A 131 22.56 8.38 0.45
N THR A 132 22.86 7.44 1.36
CA THR A 132 22.20 6.12 1.39
C THR A 132 20.71 6.25 1.73
N GLY A 133 20.34 7.15 2.65
CA GLY A 133 18.97 7.47 2.94
C GLY A 133 18.19 7.95 1.71
N ASN A 134 18.80 8.82 0.87
CA ASN A 134 18.21 9.26 -0.40
C ASN A 134 17.99 8.09 -1.38
N ASP A 135 18.94 7.16 -1.48
CA ASP A 135 18.82 6.01 -2.38
C ASP A 135 17.63 5.13 -1.99
N TYR A 136 17.46 4.86 -0.69
CA TYR A 136 16.31 4.11 -0.19
C TYR A 136 14.99 4.87 -0.34
N SER A 137 14.97 6.20 -0.10
CA SER A 137 13.78 7.03 -0.37
C SER A 137 13.36 6.99 -1.84
N SER A 138 14.32 7.05 -2.77
CA SER A 138 14.02 6.96 -4.19
C SER A 138 13.41 5.61 -4.55
N ARG A 139 13.94 4.53 -4.00
CA ARG A 139 13.40 3.18 -4.18
C ARG A 139 11.99 3.03 -3.62
N ALA A 140 11.75 3.57 -2.42
CA ALA A 140 10.41 3.57 -1.82
C ALA A 140 9.40 4.28 -2.73
N ASN A 141 9.77 5.42 -3.31
CA ASN A 141 8.93 6.17 -4.24
C ASN A 141 8.66 5.41 -5.55
N GLU A 142 9.68 4.75 -6.12
CA GLU A 142 9.51 3.94 -7.33
C GLU A 142 8.51 2.81 -7.10
N LEU A 143 8.68 2.04 -6.01
CA LEU A 143 7.78 0.94 -5.66
C LEU A 143 6.35 1.42 -5.37
N MET A 144 6.19 2.57 -4.71
CA MET A 144 4.89 3.15 -4.46
C MET A 144 4.21 3.60 -5.75
N ASN A 145 4.96 4.15 -6.72
CA ASN A 145 4.43 4.49 -8.03
C ASN A 145 3.98 3.23 -8.81
N GLU A 146 4.74 2.14 -8.75
CA GLU A 146 4.31 0.86 -9.34
C GLU A 146 3.03 0.34 -8.66
N ALA A 147 2.91 0.49 -7.34
CA ALA A 147 1.69 0.11 -6.62
C ALA A 147 0.47 0.92 -7.10
N LEU A 148 0.64 2.22 -7.41
CA LEU A 148 -0.42 3.06 -7.97
C LEU A 148 -0.87 2.57 -9.37
N ASP A 149 0.01 2.00 -10.17
CA ASP A 149 -0.36 1.41 -11.45
C ASP A 149 -1.29 0.19 -11.25
N PHE A 150 -1.00 -0.68 -10.27
CA PHE A 150 -1.90 -1.78 -9.92
C PHE A 150 -3.22 -1.28 -9.34
N GLN A 151 -3.22 -0.21 -8.55
CA GLN A 151 -4.45 0.45 -8.08
C GLN A 151 -5.30 0.93 -9.25
N ASN A 152 -4.70 1.50 -10.29
CA ASN A 152 -5.40 1.91 -11.49
C ASN A 152 -6.01 0.71 -12.26
N VAL A 153 -5.26 -0.39 -12.39
CA VAL A 153 -5.77 -1.64 -12.98
C VAL A 153 -6.98 -2.16 -12.21
N ARG A 154 -6.90 -2.21 -10.89
CA ARG A 154 -7.99 -2.62 -10.00
C ARG A 154 -9.23 -1.73 -10.17
N ASN A 155 -9.05 -0.41 -10.18
CA ASN A 155 -10.15 0.54 -10.37
C ASN A 155 -10.82 0.38 -11.75
N ASN A 156 -10.04 0.05 -12.78
CA ASN A 156 -10.57 -0.24 -14.11
C ASN A 156 -11.42 -1.53 -14.11
N LEU A 157 -10.95 -2.60 -13.43
CA LEU A 157 -11.74 -3.84 -13.30
C LEU A 157 -13.12 -3.57 -12.70
N VAL A 158 -13.19 -2.75 -11.65
CA VAL A 158 -14.46 -2.35 -11.02
C VAL A 158 -15.33 -1.55 -11.98
N ARG A 159 -14.74 -0.56 -12.66
CA ARG A 159 -15.47 0.33 -13.58
C ARG A 159 -16.03 -0.41 -14.79
N GLU A 160 -15.29 -1.38 -15.31
CA GLU A 160 -15.68 -2.16 -16.49
C GLU A 160 -16.70 -3.27 -16.15
N ASN A 161 -16.81 -3.65 -14.87
CA ASN A 161 -17.67 -4.74 -14.41
C ASN A 161 -18.59 -4.30 -13.25
N PRO A 162 -19.38 -3.21 -13.38
CA PRO A 162 -20.11 -2.62 -12.27
C PRO A 162 -21.18 -3.56 -11.67
N ASN A 163 -21.62 -4.59 -12.39
CA ASN A 163 -22.58 -5.57 -11.91
C ASN A 163 -21.98 -6.62 -10.98
N LEU A 164 -20.64 -6.75 -10.97
CA LEU A 164 -19.90 -7.70 -10.14
C LEU A 164 -19.40 -7.07 -8.84
N PHE A 165 -19.40 -5.74 -8.77
CA PHE A 165 -18.93 -4.96 -7.63
C PHE A 165 -20.03 -3.99 -7.18
N LYS A 166 -20.59 -4.18 -5.99
CA LYS A 166 -21.67 -3.36 -5.44
C LYS A 166 -21.32 -2.88 -4.04
#